data_6c2711d95ee19ae31e3e42852e8da3b3
#
_entry.id   6c2711d95ee19ae31e3e42852e8da3b3
#
_cell.length_a   1.000
_cell.length_b   1.000
_cell.length_c   1.000
_cell.angle_alpha   90.00
_cell.angle_beta   90.00
_cell.angle_gamma   90.00
#
_symmetry.space_group_name_H-M   'P 1'
#
loop_
_entity.id
_entity.type
_entity.pdbx_description
1 polymer ?
#
loop_
_entity_poly.entity_id
_entity_poly.type
_entity_poly.pdbx_seq_one_letter_code
_entity_poly.pdbx_strand_id
1 'polypeptide(L)'
;MFELNGKVCLVTGGSRGLGESMALTFAQSGAEAVIITYNSDENKAIEVCKKIETHGSKSMAIHLEASNLDSIKKMVTNVENEFSKIDVLVNNAGINRQAKMDDVKEEDWDDIMAVNLKGPFFCSRE
;
A
#
# COMPACT_ATOMS: atom_id res chain seq x y z
N MET A 1 14.04 10.04 18.48
CA MET A 1 12.97 9.13 18.05
C MET A 1 12.26 9.75 16.85
N PHE A 2 11.93 8.94 15.87
CA PHE A 2 11.25 9.39 14.67
C PHE A 2 9.74 9.61 14.97
N GLU A 3 9.24 10.80 14.65
CA GLU A 3 7.85 11.16 14.90
C GLU A 3 7.15 11.57 13.60
N LEU A 4 5.90 11.14 13.43
CA LEU A 4 5.09 11.40 12.25
C LEU A 4 3.84 12.24 12.55
N ASN A 5 3.92 13.12 13.54
CA ASN A 5 2.79 13.95 13.95
C ASN A 5 2.22 14.76 12.77
N GLY A 6 0.93 14.67 12.55
CA GLY A 6 0.25 15.36 11.46
C GLY A 6 0.49 14.79 10.06
N LYS A 7 1.21 13.68 9.95
CA LYS A 7 1.51 13.06 8.65
C LYS A 7 0.47 12.03 8.25
N VAL A 8 0.14 12.03 6.97
CA VAL A 8 -0.72 11.02 6.34
C VAL A 8 0.18 10.08 5.55
N CYS A 9 0.19 8.81 5.95
CA CYS A 9 1.05 7.78 5.37
C CYS A 9 0.23 6.78 4.56
N LEU A 10 0.71 6.43 3.38
CA LEU A 10 0.08 5.44 2.50
C LEU A 10 1.08 4.31 2.25
N VAL A 11 0.68 3.09 2.60
CA VAL A 11 1.50 1.88 2.39
C VAL A 11 0.77 0.96 1.42
N THR A 12 1.29 0.77 0.22
CA THR A 12 0.72 -0.22 -0.69
C THR A 12 1.09 -1.63 -0.23
N GLY A 13 0.14 -2.55 -0.29
CA GLY A 13 0.35 -3.91 0.21
C GLY A 13 0.51 -3.98 1.73
N GLY A 14 -0.21 -3.15 2.47
CA GLY A 14 -0.07 -3.02 3.93
C GLY A 14 -0.81 -4.05 4.76
N SER A 15 -1.50 -5.02 4.15
CA SER A 15 -2.34 -5.96 4.90
C SER A 15 -1.59 -7.13 5.50
N ARG A 16 -0.33 -7.33 5.17
CA ARG A 16 0.48 -8.45 5.68
C ARG A 16 1.97 -8.18 5.53
N GLY A 17 2.78 -9.03 6.17
CA GLY A 17 4.23 -9.04 6.02
C GLY A 17 4.88 -7.72 6.39
N LEU A 18 5.83 -7.31 5.57
CA LEU A 18 6.61 -6.09 5.79
C LEU A 18 5.74 -4.83 5.73
N GLY A 19 4.76 -4.81 4.83
CA GLY A 19 3.82 -3.68 4.72
C GLY A 19 3.00 -3.46 5.98
N GLU A 20 2.48 -4.53 6.56
CA GLU A 20 1.75 -4.46 7.83
C GLU A 20 2.66 -3.92 8.94
N SER A 21 3.88 -4.44 9.03
CA SER A 21 4.87 -4.03 10.02
C SER A 21 5.19 -2.54 9.91
N MET A 22 5.40 -2.04 8.69
CA MET A 22 5.64 -0.62 8.44
C MET A 22 4.43 0.24 8.81
N ALA A 23 3.23 -0.18 8.43
CA ALA A 23 2.01 0.56 8.74
C ALA A 23 1.82 0.70 10.26
N LEU A 24 2.02 -0.37 11.01
CA LEU A 24 1.92 -0.34 12.47
C LEU A 24 3.00 0.53 13.10
N THR A 25 4.21 0.50 12.58
CA THR A 25 5.30 1.36 13.05
C THR A 25 4.99 2.83 12.83
N PHE A 26 4.42 3.19 11.70
CA PHE A 26 3.99 4.58 11.44
C PHE A 26 2.92 5.03 12.44
N ALA A 27 1.94 4.17 12.72
CA ALA A 27 0.92 4.49 13.72
C ALA A 27 1.54 4.67 15.12
N GLN A 28 2.45 3.79 15.50
CA GLN A 28 3.18 3.91 16.78
C GLN A 28 4.03 5.17 16.86
N SER A 29 4.47 5.69 15.72
CA SER A 29 5.25 6.92 15.63
C SER A 29 4.40 8.20 15.59
N GLY A 30 3.10 8.07 15.78
CA GLY A 30 2.20 9.22 15.91
C GLY A 30 1.61 9.74 14.61
N ALA A 31 1.62 8.98 13.52
CA ALA A 31 0.99 9.40 12.28
C ALA A 31 -0.47 9.79 12.49
N GLU A 32 -0.92 10.85 11.84
CA GLU A 32 -2.33 11.26 11.88
C GLU A 32 -3.23 10.20 11.25
N ALA A 33 -2.82 9.67 10.12
CA ALA A 33 -3.52 8.61 9.41
C ALA A 33 -2.53 7.67 8.76
N VAL A 34 -2.89 6.38 8.73
CA VAL A 34 -2.15 5.36 8.00
C VAL A 34 -3.13 4.62 7.12
N ILE A 35 -2.98 4.78 5.83
CA ILE A 35 -3.82 4.14 4.83
C ILE A 35 -3.04 2.94 4.27
N ILE A 36 -3.70 1.82 4.15
CA ILE A 36 -3.12 0.62 3.56
C ILE A 36 -3.92 0.18 2.34
N THR A 37 -3.27 -0.48 1.40
CA THR A 37 -3.97 -1.08 0.28
C THR A 37 -3.88 -2.59 0.34
N TYR A 38 -4.86 -3.25 -0.27
CA TYR A 38 -4.91 -4.70 -0.42
C TYR A 38 -5.33 -5.05 -1.84
N ASN A 39 -4.99 -6.25 -2.28
CA ASN A 39 -5.45 -6.74 -3.58
C ASN A 39 -6.63 -7.72 -3.42
N SER A 40 -6.49 -8.76 -2.63
CA SER A 40 -7.50 -9.83 -2.54
C SER A 40 -8.02 -10.08 -1.13
N ASP A 41 -7.32 -9.71 -0.09
CA ASP A 41 -7.70 -10.03 1.29
C ASP A 41 -8.19 -8.79 2.05
N GLU A 42 -9.43 -8.42 1.79
CA GLU A 42 -10.07 -7.29 2.46
C GLU A 42 -10.19 -7.48 3.96
N ASN A 43 -10.53 -8.68 4.41
CA ASN A 43 -10.71 -8.96 5.84
C ASN A 43 -9.41 -8.77 6.62
N LYS A 44 -8.29 -9.18 6.05
CA LYS A 44 -6.98 -8.97 6.67
C LYS A 44 -6.63 -7.49 6.73
N ALA A 45 -6.95 -6.75 5.67
CA ALA A 45 -6.73 -5.30 5.65
C ALA A 45 -7.55 -4.58 6.73
N ILE A 46 -8.81 -4.98 6.92
CA ILE A 46 -9.66 -4.43 7.98
C ILE A 46 -9.08 -4.72 9.36
N GLU A 47 -8.56 -5.92 9.59
CA GLU A 47 -7.90 -6.27 10.85
C GLU A 47 -6.69 -5.38 11.11
N VAL A 48 -5.87 -5.12 10.11
CA VAL A 48 -4.70 -4.24 10.24
C VAL A 48 -5.14 -2.80 10.54
N CYS A 49 -6.19 -2.31 9.89
CA CYS A 49 -6.74 -1.00 10.19
C CYS A 49 -7.18 -0.87 11.64
N LYS A 50 -7.80 -1.90 12.21
CA LYS A 50 -8.18 -1.91 13.62
C LYS A 50 -6.97 -1.81 14.53
N LYS A 51 -5.88 -2.52 14.20
CA LYS A 51 -4.63 -2.42 14.96
C LYS A 51 -4.02 -1.02 14.87
N ILE A 52 -4.05 -0.40 13.68
CA ILE A 52 -3.58 0.97 13.49
C ILE A 52 -4.36 1.93 14.39
N GLU A 53 -5.67 1.79 14.44
CA GLU A 53 -6.54 2.64 15.26
C GLU A 53 -6.26 2.50 16.75
N THR A 54 -5.79 1.34 17.22
CA THR A 54 -5.43 1.17 18.65
C THR A 54 -4.27 2.06 19.07
N HIS A 55 -3.47 2.54 18.13
CA HIS A 55 -2.37 3.48 18.39
C HIS A 55 -2.77 4.96 18.24
N GLY A 56 -4.06 5.22 17.97
CA GLY A 56 -4.58 6.57 17.87
C GLY A 56 -4.58 7.18 16.48
N SER A 57 -4.05 6.51 15.48
CA SER A 57 -4.09 6.97 14.08
C SER A 57 -5.44 6.66 13.45
N LYS A 58 -5.89 7.53 12.56
CA LYS A 58 -6.99 7.19 11.63
C LYS A 58 -6.48 6.17 10.62
N SER A 59 -7.37 5.36 10.08
CA SER A 59 -6.99 4.33 9.12
C SER A 59 -8.05 4.12 8.06
N MET A 60 -7.61 3.65 6.90
CA MET A 60 -8.47 3.30 5.79
C MET A 60 -7.82 2.16 5.01
N ALA A 61 -8.61 1.17 4.61
CA ALA A 61 -8.17 0.10 3.72
C ALA A 61 -8.77 0.34 2.34
N ILE A 62 -7.95 0.36 1.30
CA ILE A 62 -8.37 0.63 -0.07
C ILE A 62 -7.93 -0.53 -0.96
N HIS A 63 -8.83 -1.00 -1.81
CA HIS A 63 -8.47 -1.95 -2.85
C HIS A 63 -7.55 -1.29 -3.87
N LEU A 64 -6.44 -1.95 -4.19
CA LEU A 64 -5.51 -1.50 -5.21
C LEU A 64 -5.08 -2.67 -6.09
N GLU A 65 -5.28 -2.53 -7.37
CA GLU A 65 -4.64 -3.35 -8.37
C GLU A 65 -3.45 -2.55 -8.92
N ALA A 66 -2.25 -2.85 -8.42
CA ALA A 66 -1.07 -2.02 -8.66
C ALA A 66 -0.62 -1.98 -10.12
N SER A 67 -1.08 -2.93 -10.93
CA SER A 67 -0.82 -2.96 -12.37
C SER A 67 -1.81 -2.13 -13.19
N ASN A 68 -2.83 -1.55 -12.55
CA ASN A 68 -3.93 -0.85 -13.21
C ASN A 68 -3.90 0.65 -12.88
N LEU A 69 -3.69 1.49 -13.88
CA LEU A 69 -3.58 2.94 -13.69
C LEU A 69 -4.87 3.55 -13.14
N ASP A 70 -6.03 3.10 -13.59
CA ASP A 70 -7.31 3.61 -13.07
C ASP A 70 -7.49 3.29 -11.60
N SER A 71 -7.07 2.10 -11.17
CA SER A 71 -7.09 1.71 -9.75
C SER A 71 -6.20 2.62 -8.92
N ILE A 72 -5.01 2.95 -9.43
CA ILE A 72 -4.07 3.86 -8.76
C ILE A 72 -4.68 5.25 -8.62
N LYS A 73 -5.27 5.77 -9.69
CA LYS A 73 -5.91 7.10 -9.67
C LYS A 73 -7.09 7.15 -8.68
N LYS A 74 -7.91 6.11 -8.65
CA LYS A 74 -9.01 6.03 -7.69
C LYS A 74 -8.51 6.00 -6.26
N MET A 75 -7.44 5.27 -5.99
CA MET A 75 -6.83 5.22 -4.67
C MET A 75 -6.38 6.61 -4.22
N VAL A 76 -5.64 7.31 -5.04
CA VAL A 76 -5.15 8.66 -4.72
C VAL A 76 -6.32 9.61 -4.48
N THR A 77 -7.33 9.59 -5.35
CA THR A 77 -8.52 10.43 -5.19
C THR A 77 -9.24 10.14 -3.86
N ASN A 78 -9.40 8.87 -3.51
CA ASN A 78 -10.05 8.49 -2.25
C ASN A 78 -9.28 8.99 -1.03
N VAL A 79 -7.96 8.88 -1.05
CA VAL A 79 -7.13 9.38 0.05
C VAL A 79 -7.21 10.89 0.16
N GLU A 80 -7.10 11.60 -0.97
CA GLU A 80 -7.21 13.06 -0.99
C GLU A 80 -8.57 13.55 -0.51
N ASN A 81 -9.65 12.88 -0.89
CA ASN A 81 -10.99 13.26 -0.44
C ASN A 81 -11.17 13.09 1.06
N GLU A 82 -10.56 12.06 1.65
CA GLU A 82 -10.73 11.75 3.07
C GLU A 82 -9.73 12.51 3.96
N PHE A 83 -8.48 12.65 3.52
CA PHE A 83 -7.37 13.17 4.33
C PHE A 83 -6.71 14.41 3.76
N SER A 84 -7.07 14.85 2.58
CA SER A 84 -6.60 16.05 1.87
C SER A 84 -5.16 16.00 1.38
N LYS A 85 -4.35 15.05 1.82
CA LYS A 85 -2.92 14.99 1.45
C LYS A 85 -2.36 13.57 1.60
N ILE A 86 -1.19 13.35 1.03
CA ILE A 86 -0.35 12.20 1.28
C ILE A 86 1.06 12.72 1.53
N ASP A 87 1.58 12.55 2.74
CA ASP A 87 2.92 13.01 3.10
C ASP A 87 3.99 11.94 2.86
N VAL A 88 3.63 10.68 3.07
CA VAL A 88 4.55 9.55 2.95
C VAL A 88 3.91 8.47 2.10
N LEU A 89 4.59 8.03 1.05
CA LEU A 89 4.19 6.89 0.23
C LEU A 89 5.24 5.80 0.32
N VAL A 90 4.80 4.59 0.70
CA VAL A 90 5.65 3.41 0.67
C VAL A 90 5.13 2.45 -0.39
N ASN A 91 5.89 2.29 -1.45
CA ASN A 91 5.60 1.33 -2.51
C ASN A 91 6.10 -0.07 -2.09
N ASN A 92 5.24 -0.79 -1.38
CA ASN A 92 5.55 -2.13 -0.86
C ASN A 92 4.84 -3.25 -1.61
N ALA A 93 3.75 -2.96 -2.31
CA ALA A 93 3.04 -3.98 -3.09
C ALA A 93 3.96 -4.59 -4.13
N GLY A 94 4.01 -5.92 -4.16
CA GLY A 94 4.85 -6.63 -5.10
C GLY A 94 4.45 -8.09 -5.21
N ILE A 95 4.83 -8.72 -6.29
CA ILE A 95 4.64 -10.14 -6.53
C ILE A 95 5.95 -10.77 -6.97
N ASN A 96 6.06 -12.08 -6.74
CA ASN A 96 7.17 -12.87 -7.25
C ASN A 96 6.64 -14.23 -7.72
N ARG A 97 7.07 -14.66 -8.90
CA ARG A 97 6.74 -15.96 -9.45
C ARG A 97 8.04 -16.65 -9.84
N GLN A 98 8.39 -17.65 -9.06
CA GLN A 98 9.64 -18.37 -9.26
C GLN A 98 9.49 -19.43 -10.35
N ALA A 99 10.48 -19.49 -11.27
CA ALA A 99 10.58 -20.52 -12.28
C ALA A 99 12.03 -20.65 -12.73
N LYS A 100 12.39 -21.81 -13.26
CA LYS A 100 13.68 -21.95 -13.98
C LYS A 100 13.62 -21.07 -15.22
N MET A 101 14.78 -20.58 -15.68
CA MET A 101 14.84 -19.65 -16.80
C MET A 101 14.06 -20.13 -18.03
N ASP A 102 14.19 -21.41 -18.36
CA ASP A 102 13.50 -21.97 -19.53
C ASP A 102 11.98 -22.12 -19.36
N ASP A 103 11.50 -22.04 -18.14
CA ASP A 103 10.09 -22.20 -17.79
C ASP A 103 9.38 -20.86 -17.52
N VAL A 104 10.08 -19.73 -17.60
CA VAL A 104 9.50 -18.41 -17.40
C VAL A 104 8.53 -18.11 -18.54
N LYS A 105 7.30 -17.78 -18.19
CA LYS A 105 6.26 -17.37 -19.14
C LYS A 105 6.27 -15.87 -19.31
N GLU A 106 5.98 -15.39 -20.51
CA GLU A 106 5.84 -13.97 -20.78
C GLU A 106 4.79 -13.32 -19.88
N GLU A 107 3.68 -14.03 -19.63
CA GLU A 107 2.63 -13.57 -18.71
C GLU A 107 3.18 -13.31 -17.32
N ASP A 108 4.02 -14.18 -16.77
CA ASP A 108 4.63 -13.99 -15.45
C ASP A 108 5.59 -12.80 -15.44
N TRP A 109 6.38 -12.64 -16.49
CA TRP A 109 7.25 -11.47 -16.67
C TRP A 109 6.43 -10.18 -16.67
N ASP A 110 5.38 -10.13 -17.50
CA ASP A 110 4.52 -8.95 -17.63
C ASP A 110 3.83 -8.61 -16.33
N ASP A 111 3.32 -9.61 -15.59
CA ASP A 111 2.66 -9.41 -14.30
C ASP A 111 3.63 -8.89 -13.25
N ILE A 112 4.83 -9.46 -13.16
CA ILE A 112 5.85 -9.02 -12.20
C ILE A 112 6.28 -7.58 -12.49
N MET A 113 6.54 -7.26 -13.74
CA MET A 113 6.93 -5.90 -14.14
C MET A 113 5.81 -4.90 -13.93
N ALA A 114 4.56 -5.30 -14.20
CA ALA A 114 3.40 -4.44 -14.00
C ALA A 114 3.19 -4.09 -12.53
N VAL A 115 3.32 -5.06 -11.64
CA VAL A 115 3.10 -4.85 -10.19
C VAL A 115 4.33 -4.24 -9.53
N ASN A 116 5.53 -4.74 -9.84
CA ASN A 116 6.75 -4.39 -9.09
C ASN A 116 7.46 -3.15 -9.61
N LEU A 117 7.24 -2.76 -10.86
CA LEU A 117 7.91 -1.60 -11.46
C LEU A 117 6.92 -0.56 -11.97
N LYS A 118 6.03 -0.94 -12.86
CA LYS A 118 5.04 -0.02 -13.44
C LYS A 118 4.12 0.56 -12.37
N GLY A 119 3.61 -0.28 -11.47
CA GLY A 119 2.73 0.15 -10.39
C GLY A 119 3.38 1.21 -9.50
N PRO A 120 4.55 0.96 -8.90
CA PRO A 120 5.26 1.95 -8.09
C PRO A 120 5.56 3.25 -8.82
N PHE A 121 5.94 3.18 -10.09
CA PHE A 121 6.19 4.38 -10.90
C PHE A 121 4.93 5.26 -10.95
N PHE A 122 3.79 4.70 -11.30
CA PHE A 122 2.56 5.47 -11.44
C PHE A 122 1.94 5.88 -10.09
N CYS A 123 2.09 5.07 -9.02
CA CYS A 123 1.72 5.50 -7.68
C CYS A 123 2.50 6.75 -7.25
N SER A 124 3.79 6.77 -7.52
CA SER A 124 4.65 7.91 -7.16
C SER A 124 4.33 9.15 -8.00
N ARG A 125 3.94 8.96 -9.27
CA ARG A 125 3.60 10.05 -10.16
C ARG A 125 2.28 10.74 -9.78
N GLU A 126 1.28 9.94 -9.44
CA GLU A 126 -0.04 10.47 -9.07
C GLU A 126 -0.04 11.08 -7.66
#